data_c381669bdb2d251d3e25648ee040e406
#
_entry.id   c381669bdb2d251d3e25648ee040e406
#
_cell.length_a   1.000
_cell.length_b   1.000
_cell.length_c   1.000
_cell.angle_alpha   90.00
_cell.angle_beta   90.00
_cell.angle_gamma   90.00
#
_symmetry.space_group_name_H-M   'P 1'
#
loop_
_entity.id
_entity.type
_entity.pdbx_description
1 polymer ?
#
loop_
_entity_poly.entity_id
_entity_poly.type
_entity_poly.pdbx_seq_one_letter_code
_entity_poly.pdbx_strand_id
1 'polypeptide(L)'
;MRNKTIVTRFLPVLLIGIFNGVLAAPAGPEQVLLQVRQAARAHVLAQAVSAGLSEPLAEVTVVPGSRPLAPCGRAVTVEAVDTRLPARMRFAAVCPGADGWRYEFVVRAQVSAPVVVSATEIPAGKVITDEDLLLERHELASLTDVVATPRAAVGMSGKRTLRAGEVLRMALLAAPVVVKRGDAVTIVARRDQIEVSMAGEALDSGARGALVRVRNANGTVLRARVTGEGTVEPADMPVTAQSPD
;
A
#
# COMPACT_ATOMS: atom_id res chain seq x y z
N MET A 1 32.69 52.69 -58.73
CA MET A 1 32.90 51.72 -57.68
C MET A 1 31.84 50.64 -57.84
N ARG A 2 32.22 49.43 -58.21
CA ARG A 2 31.31 48.36 -58.72
C ARG A 2 31.09 47.38 -57.57
N ASN A 3 29.85 47.32 -57.02
CA ASN A 3 29.46 46.30 -56.00
C ASN A 3 29.15 45.00 -56.77
N LYS A 4 29.89 43.94 -56.45
CA LYS A 4 29.61 42.57 -56.87
C LYS A 4 28.75 41.86 -55.87
N THR A 5 27.50 41.60 -56.28
CA THR A 5 26.53 40.78 -55.47
C THR A 5 26.87 39.31 -55.69
N ILE A 6 27.25 38.60 -54.60
CA ILE A 6 27.47 37.15 -54.60
C ILE A 6 26.15 36.48 -54.32
N VAL A 7 25.62 35.76 -55.30
CA VAL A 7 24.41 34.93 -55.15
C VAL A 7 24.87 33.53 -54.70
N THR A 8 24.67 33.22 -53.40
CA THR A 8 24.92 31.90 -52.86
C THR A 8 23.70 31.02 -53.11
N ARG A 9 23.83 30.04 -53.99
CA ARG A 9 22.82 29.00 -54.23
C ARG A 9 22.83 27.99 -53.09
N PHE A 10 21.79 27.98 -52.29
CA PHE A 10 21.52 26.90 -51.32
C PHE A 10 20.94 25.69 -52.07
N LEU A 11 21.66 24.59 -52.01
CA LEU A 11 21.20 23.28 -52.49
C LEU A 11 20.44 22.59 -51.36
N PRO A 12 19.18 22.16 -51.50
CA PRO A 12 18.48 21.43 -50.42
C PRO A 12 19.03 20.00 -50.37
N VAL A 13 19.68 19.67 -49.26
CA VAL A 13 20.06 18.29 -48.94
C VAL A 13 18.78 17.55 -48.47
N LEU A 14 18.29 16.68 -49.34
CA LEU A 14 17.18 15.78 -49.09
C LEU A 14 17.67 14.67 -48.15
N LEU A 15 17.40 14.81 -46.80
CA LEU A 15 17.62 13.78 -45.79
C LEU A 15 16.56 12.67 -45.99
N ILE A 16 16.92 11.63 -46.75
CA ILE A 16 16.13 10.38 -46.79
C ILE A 16 16.35 9.67 -45.46
N GLY A 17 15.40 9.84 -44.55
CA GLY A 17 15.32 9.07 -43.30
C GLY A 17 15.05 7.61 -43.61
N ILE A 18 16.07 6.77 -43.49
CA ILE A 18 15.92 5.31 -43.53
C ILE A 18 15.22 4.89 -42.27
N PHE A 19 13.89 4.70 -42.33
CA PHE A 19 13.11 4.02 -41.27
C PHE A 19 13.55 2.54 -41.30
N ASN A 20 14.55 2.21 -40.47
CA ASN A 20 14.83 0.82 -40.14
C ASN A 20 13.66 0.28 -39.33
N GLY A 21 12.67 -0.29 -39.98
CA GLY A 21 11.66 -1.12 -39.36
C GLY A 21 12.37 -2.31 -38.69
N VAL A 22 12.51 -2.27 -37.37
CA VAL A 22 12.94 -3.42 -36.59
C VAL A 22 11.86 -4.49 -36.76
N LEU A 23 12.07 -5.42 -37.67
CA LEU A 23 11.28 -6.64 -37.73
C LEU A 23 11.50 -7.38 -36.45
N ALA A 24 10.49 -7.37 -35.59
CA ALA A 24 10.50 -8.15 -34.34
C ALA A 24 10.66 -9.63 -34.70
N ALA A 25 11.77 -10.24 -34.31
CA ALA A 25 11.97 -11.67 -34.47
C ALA A 25 10.82 -12.43 -33.79
N PRO A 26 10.36 -13.56 -34.33
CA PRO A 26 9.31 -14.35 -33.76
C PRO A 26 9.70 -14.76 -32.32
N ALA A 27 8.82 -14.49 -31.37
CA ALA A 27 9.05 -14.82 -29.96
C ALA A 27 9.01 -16.34 -29.78
N GLY A 28 10.16 -16.94 -29.50
CA GLY A 28 10.28 -18.34 -29.14
C GLY A 28 9.78 -18.61 -27.70
N PRO A 29 9.57 -19.88 -27.33
CA PRO A 29 9.07 -20.26 -26.01
C PRO A 29 9.88 -19.69 -24.84
N GLU A 30 11.20 -19.70 -24.93
CA GLU A 30 12.09 -19.15 -23.90
C GLU A 30 11.93 -17.62 -23.73
N GLN A 31 11.74 -16.91 -24.81
CA GLN A 31 11.52 -15.47 -24.77
C GLN A 31 10.18 -15.13 -24.11
N VAL A 32 9.13 -15.91 -24.36
CA VAL A 32 7.84 -15.76 -23.69
C VAL A 32 7.96 -16.00 -22.18
N LEU A 33 8.65 -17.06 -21.76
CA LEU A 33 8.91 -17.35 -20.34
C LEU A 33 9.70 -16.22 -19.68
N LEU A 34 10.68 -15.64 -20.36
CA LEU A 34 11.43 -14.49 -19.85
C LEU A 34 10.54 -13.26 -19.68
N GLN A 35 9.68 -12.96 -20.65
CA GLN A 35 8.72 -11.86 -20.56
C GLN A 35 7.73 -12.05 -19.42
N VAL A 36 7.19 -13.25 -19.22
CA VAL A 36 6.31 -13.58 -18.10
C VAL A 36 7.03 -13.38 -16.77
N ARG A 37 8.27 -13.85 -16.66
CA ARG A 37 9.11 -13.67 -15.46
C ARG A 37 9.35 -12.19 -15.15
N GLN A 38 9.70 -11.41 -16.17
CA GLN A 38 9.94 -9.97 -16.01
C GLN A 38 8.67 -9.21 -15.60
N ALA A 39 7.55 -9.50 -16.27
CA ALA A 39 6.26 -8.90 -15.95
C ALA A 39 5.82 -9.22 -14.52
N ALA A 40 5.96 -10.48 -14.10
CA ALA A 40 5.61 -10.91 -12.75
C ALA A 40 6.52 -10.26 -11.70
N ARG A 41 7.83 -10.16 -11.97
CA ARG A 41 8.77 -9.49 -11.07
C ARG A 41 8.44 -8.01 -10.92
N ALA A 42 8.20 -7.31 -12.03
CA ALA A 42 7.84 -5.90 -12.02
C ALA A 42 6.53 -5.67 -11.23
N HIS A 43 5.53 -6.54 -11.45
CA HIS A 43 4.25 -6.47 -10.75
C HIS A 43 4.40 -6.61 -9.24
N VAL A 44 5.13 -7.63 -8.79
CA VAL A 44 5.33 -7.89 -7.35
C VAL A 44 6.13 -6.78 -6.67
N LEU A 45 7.18 -6.28 -7.33
CA LEU A 45 7.96 -5.15 -6.81
C LEU A 45 7.11 -3.88 -6.71
N ALA A 46 6.26 -3.60 -7.71
CA ALA A 46 5.34 -2.48 -7.67
C ALA A 46 4.32 -2.61 -6.53
N GLN A 47 3.79 -3.81 -6.29
CA GLN A 47 2.91 -4.07 -5.14
C GLN A 47 3.63 -3.86 -3.81
N ALA A 48 4.87 -4.32 -3.68
CA ALA A 48 5.67 -4.13 -2.46
C ALA A 48 5.92 -2.64 -2.17
N VAL A 49 6.27 -1.87 -3.20
CA VAL A 49 6.45 -0.41 -3.09
C VAL A 49 5.12 0.27 -2.72
N SER A 50 4.01 -0.12 -3.34
CA SER A 50 2.68 0.40 -3.01
C SER A 50 2.23 0.07 -1.58
N ALA A 51 2.73 -1.04 -1.02
CA ALA A 51 2.54 -1.42 0.39
C ALA A 51 3.47 -0.65 1.35
N GLY A 52 4.29 0.30 0.85
CA GLY A 52 5.21 1.11 1.63
C GLY A 52 6.52 0.41 1.99
N LEU A 53 6.80 -0.76 1.40
CA LEU A 53 8.04 -1.50 1.66
C LEU A 53 9.22 -0.82 0.94
N SER A 54 10.31 -0.58 1.66
CA SER A 54 11.57 -0.09 1.12
C SER A 54 12.44 -1.24 0.63
N GLU A 55 13.23 -1.01 -0.41
CA GLU A 55 14.20 -1.97 -0.95
C GLU A 55 13.67 -3.41 -1.09
N PRO A 56 12.49 -3.61 -1.70
CA PRO A 56 11.96 -4.96 -1.89
C PRO A 56 12.82 -5.74 -2.88
N LEU A 57 13.10 -7.00 -2.57
CA LEU A 57 13.72 -7.96 -3.47
C LEU A 57 12.70 -9.03 -3.83
N ALA A 58 12.70 -9.45 -5.09
CA ALA A 58 11.82 -10.51 -5.56
C ALA A 58 12.58 -11.51 -6.43
N GLU A 59 12.49 -12.78 -6.06
CA GLU A 59 12.87 -13.91 -6.90
C GLU A 59 11.62 -14.52 -7.51
N VAL A 60 11.65 -14.73 -8.84
CA VAL A 60 10.45 -15.17 -9.57
C VAL A 60 10.78 -16.41 -10.39
N THR A 61 9.98 -17.44 -10.18
CA THR A 61 10.03 -18.70 -10.93
C THR A 61 8.74 -18.92 -11.69
N VAL A 62 8.84 -19.11 -13.00
CA VAL A 62 7.71 -19.50 -13.83
C VAL A 62 7.66 -21.03 -13.84
N VAL A 63 6.52 -21.60 -13.49
CA VAL A 63 6.32 -23.06 -13.51
C VAL A 63 6.05 -23.48 -14.96
N PRO A 64 6.87 -24.35 -15.55
CA PRO A 64 6.66 -24.82 -16.91
C PRO A 64 5.29 -25.50 -17.06
N GLY A 65 4.56 -25.13 -18.11
CA GLY A 65 3.33 -25.83 -18.47
C GLY A 65 3.63 -27.16 -19.18
N SER A 66 2.70 -28.09 -19.18
CA SER A 66 2.80 -29.36 -19.88
C SER A 66 2.61 -29.24 -21.41
N ARG A 67 2.04 -28.15 -21.88
CA ARG A 67 1.77 -27.90 -23.31
C ARG A 67 2.89 -27.11 -23.94
N PRO A 68 3.42 -27.53 -25.09
CA PRO A 68 4.41 -26.76 -25.82
C PRO A 68 3.82 -25.44 -26.30
N LEU A 69 4.59 -24.35 -26.18
CA LEU A 69 4.22 -23.03 -26.65
C LEU A 69 4.42 -22.95 -28.18
N ALA A 70 3.39 -22.51 -28.90
CA ALA A 70 3.53 -22.21 -30.30
C ALA A 70 4.33 -20.90 -30.49
N PRO A 71 5.15 -20.79 -31.54
CA PRO A 71 5.84 -19.52 -31.84
C PRO A 71 4.82 -18.42 -32.15
N CYS A 72 5.15 -17.17 -31.79
CA CYS A 72 4.35 -16.00 -32.11
C CYS A 72 5.12 -15.08 -33.07
N GLY A 73 4.57 -14.84 -34.23
CA GLY A 73 5.14 -13.93 -35.22
C GLY A 73 4.89 -12.43 -34.90
N ARG A 74 4.27 -12.12 -33.79
CA ARG A 74 3.95 -10.76 -33.33
C ARG A 74 4.46 -10.56 -31.89
N ALA A 75 4.40 -9.33 -31.43
CA ALA A 75 4.74 -9.02 -30.04
C ALA A 75 3.74 -9.71 -29.08
N VAL A 76 4.26 -10.50 -28.16
CA VAL A 76 3.46 -11.14 -27.09
C VAL A 76 3.20 -10.12 -26.00
N THR A 77 1.96 -10.05 -25.53
CA THR A 77 1.59 -9.27 -24.34
C THR A 77 1.43 -10.19 -23.13
N VAL A 78 1.80 -9.69 -21.95
CA VAL A 78 1.66 -10.44 -20.69
C VAL A 78 0.67 -9.71 -19.78
N GLU A 79 -0.36 -10.42 -19.34
CA GLU A 79 -1.43 -9.90 -18.51
C GLU A 79 -1.42 -10.59 -17.14
N ALA A 80 -1.64 -9.84 -16.08
CA ALA A 80 -1.87 -10.38 -14.75
C ALA A 80 -3.31 -10.93 -14.66
N VAL A 81 -3.46 -12.20 -14.27
CA VAL A 81 -4.78 -12.87 -14.13
C VAL A 81 -5.18 -12.98 -12.67
N ASP A 82 -4.29 -13.49 -11.83
CA ASP A 82 -4.47 -13.57 -10.38
C ASP A 82 -3.11 -13.38 -9.69
N THR A 83 -3.00 -12.33 -8.93
CA THR A 83 -1.73 -11.93 -8.29
C THR A 83 -1.87 -11.68 -6.80
N ARG A 84 -2.97 -12.16 -6.18
CA ARG A 84 -3.26 -11.95 -4.75
C ARG A 84 -2.22 -12.57 -3.82
N LEU A 85 -1.65 -13.70 -4.21
CA LEU A 85 -0.65 -14.43 -3.42
C LEU A 85 0.65 -14.54 -4.21
N PRO A 86 1.75 -13.92 -3.77
CA PRO A 86 3.05 -14.02 -4.45
C PRO A 86 3.51 -15.45 -4.70
N ALA A 87 3.25 -16.35 -3.76
CA ALA A 87 3.62 -17.76 -3.88
C ALA A 87 2.84 -18.53 -4.97
N ARG A 88 1.75 -17.98 -5.50
CA ARG A 88 0.91 -18.64 -6.51
C ARG A 88 0.16 -17.62 -7.37
N MET A 89 0.88 -16.89 -8.18
CA MET A 89 0.30 -15.97 -9.16
C MET A 89 -0.04 -16.67 -10.47
N ARG A 90 -0.92 -16.07 -11.26
CA ARG A 90 -1.21 -16.47 -12.63
C ARG A 90 -1.04 -15.28 -13.57
N PHE A 91 -0.30 -15.51 -14.63
CA PHE A 91 -0.12 -14.58 -15.73
C PHE A 91 -0.49 -15.25 -17.03
N ALA A 92 -1.10 -14.51 -17.95
CA ALA A 92 -1.39 -14.97 -19.29
C ALA A 92 -0.46 -14.28 -20.29
N ALA A 93 0.20 -15.07 -21.14
CA ALA A 93 0.84 -14.57 -22.33
C ALA A 93 -0.12 -14.70 -23.52
N VAL A 94 -0.26 -13.63 -24.29
CA VAL A 94 -1.20 -13.53 -25.41
C VAL A 94 -0.44 -13.19 -26.68
N CYS A 95 -0.53 -14.07 -27.66
CA CYS A 95 -0.13 -13.79 -29.04
C CYS A 95 -1.35 -13.27 -29.81
N PRO A 96 -1.35 -12.02 -30.30
CA PRO A 96 -2.50 -11.45 -30.98
C PRO A 96 -2.66 -11.97 -32.42
N GLY A 97 -3.88 -11.99 -32.94
CA GLY A 97 -4.19 -12.28 -34.34
C GLY A 97 -5.15 -13.44 -34.53
N ALA A 98 -5.50 -13.76 -35.81
CA ALA A 98 -6.43 -14.81 -36.16
C ALA A 98 -5.93 -16.21 -35.73
N ASP A 99 -4.61 -16.45 -35.90
CA ASP A 99 -3.93 -17.67 -35.42
C ASP A 99 -3.26 -17.46 -34.06
N GLY A 100 -3.76 -16.51 -33.30
CA GLY A 100 -3.23 -16.15 -31.99
C GLY A 100 -3.51 -17.22 -30.95
N TRP A 101 -2.85 -17.12 -29.81
CA TRP A 101 -2.99 -18.02 -28.70
C TRP A 101 -2.93 -17.28 -27.36
N ARG A 102 -3.49 -17.88 -26.33
CA ARG A 102 -3.43 -17.45 -24.93
C ARG A 102 -2.99 -18.62 -24.06
N TYR A 103 -1.88 -18.47 -23.33
CA TYR A 103 -1.41 -19.45 -22.38
C TYR A 103 -1.30 -18.84 -20.99
N GLU A 104 -1.81 -19.55 -19.98
CA GLU A 104 -1.68 -19.17 -18.58
C GLU A 104 -0.49 -19.88 -17.95
N PHE A 105 0.28 -19.12 -17.18
CA PHE A 105 1.45 -19.56 -16.45
C PHE A 105 1.21 -19.40 -14.96
N VAL A 106 1.56 -20.44 -14.19
CA VAL A 106 1.70 -20.33 -12.74
C VAL A 106 3.08 -19.75 -12.46
N VAL A 107 3.09 -18.68 -11.68
CA VAL A 107 4.31 -17.98 -11.30
C VAL A 107 4.40 -17.96 -9.77
N ARG A 108 5.59 -18.25 -9.24
CA ARG A 108 5.89 -18.19 -7.81
C ARG A 108 6.91 -17.09 -7.60
N ALA A 109 6.62 -16.18 -6.68
CA ALA A 109 7.57 -15.18 -6.24
C ALA A 109 7.84 -15.33 -4.74
N GLN A 110 9.12 -15.25 -4.39
CA GLN A 110 9.60 -15.05 -3.03
C GLN A 110 9.97 -13.58 -2.91
N VAL A 111 9.35 -12.89 -1.98
CA VAL A 111 9.54 -11.46 -1.78
C VAL A 111 10.14 -11.23 -0.41
N SER A 112 11.19 -10.44 -0.35
CA SER A 112 11.78 -10.01 0.92
C SER A 112 11.96 -8.51 0.95
N ALA A 113 11.77 -7.92 2.13
CA ALA A 113 11.99 -6.50 2.37
C ALA A 113 12.36 -6.26 3.83
N PRO A 114 12.98 -5.12 4.17
CA PRO A 114 13.08 -4.65 5.54
C PRO A 114 11.68 -4.36 6.07
N VAL A 115 11.35 -4.99 7.21
CA VAL A 115 10.06 -4.84 7.90
C VAL A 115 10.26 -4.76 9.40
N VAL A 116 9.29 -4.22 10.09
CA VAL A 116 9.34 -4.10 11.54
C VAL A 116 9.07 -5.43 12.20
N VAL A 117 9.95 -5.83 13.09
CA VAL A 117 9.81 -7.01 13.95
C VAL A 117 9.89 -6.62 15.42
N SER A 118 9.34 -7.45 16.30
CA SER A 118 9.53 -7.29 17.75
C SER A 118 10.96 -7.61 18.14
N ALA A 119 11.65 -6.70 18.82
CA ALA A 119 13.00 -6.93 19.37
C ALA A 119 12.97 -7.99 20.50
N THR A 120 11.94 -7.94 21.31
CA THR A 120 11.71 -8.82 22.44
C THR A 120 10.25 -9.27 22.46
N GLU A 121 9.88 -10.13 23.43
CA GLU A 121 8.48 -10.47 23.64
C GLU A 121 7.71 -9.24 24.15
N ILE A 122 6.61 -8.89 23.48
CA ILE A 122 5.73 -7.78 23.84
C ILE A 122 4.39 -8.36 24.35
N PRO A 123 4.08 -8.26 25.65
CA PRO A 123 2.80 -8.72 26.19
C PRO A 123 1.60 -8.02 25.55
N ALA A 124 0.46 -8.72 25.51
CA ALA A 124 -0.78 -8.12 25.02
C ALA A 124 -1.13 -6.84 25.81
N GLY A 125 -1.54 -5.79 25.09
CA GLY A 125 -1.93 -4.50 25.69
C GLY A 125 -0.76 -3.61 26.14
N LYS A 126 0.50 -4.08 26.13
CA LYS A 126 1.66 -3.22 26.38
C LYS A 126 1.79 -2.22 25.22
N VAL A 127 1.99 -0.94 25.57
CA VAL A 127 2.29 0.10 24.59
C VAL A 127 3.68 -0.15 24.00
N ILE A 128 3.74 -0.17 22.69
CA ILE A 128 4.96 -0.42 21.91
C ILE A 128 5.80 0.88 21.86
N THR A 129 7.07 0.76 22.20
CA THR A 129 8.07 1.83 22.13
C THR A 129 9.06 1.54 21.00
N ASP A 130 9.90 2.52 20.66
CA ASP A 130 10.97 2.32 19.65
C ASP A 130 11.94 1.20 20.04
N GLU A 131 12.21 1.02 21.35
CA GLU A 131 13.12 -0.01 21.88
C GLU A 131 12.56 -1.43 21.71
N ASP A 132 11.25 -1.57 21.58
CA ASP A 132 10.59 -2.86 21.37
C ASP A 132 10.68 -3.32 19.90
N LEU A 133 11.22 -2.50 19.00
CA LEU A 133 11.15 -2.69 17.56
C LEU A 133 12.55 -2.76 16.91
N LEU A 134 12.67 -3.65 15.91
CA LEU A 134 13.81 -3.69 15.00
C LEU A 134 13.33 -3.66 13.56
N LEU A 135 14.16 -3.18 12.66
CA LEU A 135 13.94 -3.26 11.22
C LEU A 135 14.85 -4.35 10.66
N GLU A 136 14.26 -5.44 10.19
CA GLU A 136 14.97 -6.59 9.65
C GLU A 136 14.41 -7.03 8.32
N ARG A 137 15.27 -7.60 7.45
CA ARG A 137 14.82 -8.17 6.19
C ARG A 137 14.21 -9.55 6.42
N HIS A 138 12.94 -9.69 6.07
CA HIS A 138 12.21 -10.95 6.14
C HIS A 138 11.60 -11.33 4.80
N GLU A 139 11.45 -12.63 4.59
CA GLU A 139 10.64 -13.17 3.51
C GLU A 139 9.16 -13.00 3.86
N LEU A 140 8.38 -12.49 2.91
CA LEU A 140 7.00 -12.09 3.11
C LEU A 140 6.06 -12.98 2.31
N ALA A 141 5.29 -13.81 2.99
CA ALA A 141 4.24 -14.63 2.38
C ALA A 141 3.07 -13.78 1.85
N SER A 142 2.85 -12.62 2.43
CA SER A 142 1.84 -11.62 2.02
C SER A 142 2.42 -10.23 2.20
N LEU A 143 2.21 -9.36 1.22
CA LEU A 143 2.67 -7.97 1.23
C LEU A 143 1.68 -7.01 1.91
N THR A 144 0.45 -7.48 2.13
CA THR A 144 -0.57 -6.66 2.79
C THR A 144 -0.39 -6.67 4.29
N ASP A 145 -0.75 -5.55 4.93
CA ASP A 145 -0.84 -5.43 6.39
C ASP A 145 0.50 -5.51 7.15
N VAL A 146 1.63 -5.51 6.47
CA VAL A 146 2.97 -5.51 7.07
C VAL A 146 3.33 -4.12 7.54
N VAL A 147 3.89 -4.01 8.75
CA VAL A 147 4.40 -2.74 9.27
C VAL A 147 5.78 -2.47 8.66
N ALA A 148 5.83 -1.50 7.75
CA ALA A 148 7.04 -1.16 7.00
C ALA A 148 7.98 -0.21 7.79
N THR A 149 7.45 0.57 8.73
CA THR A 149 8.24 1.55 9.50
C THR A 149 7.90 1.49 10.99
N PRO A 150 8.89 1.63 11.91
CA PRO A 150 8.63 1.63 13.34
C PRO A 150 7.59 2.67 13.77
N ARG A 151 7.63 3.84 13.16
CA ARG A 151 6.69 4.95 13.44
C ARG A 151 5.21 4.56 13.32
N ALA A 152 4.89 3.57 12.48
CA ALA A 152 3.52 3.10 12.31
C ALA A 152 3.03 2.21 13.48
N ALA A 153 3.95 1.65 14.27
CA ALA A 153 3.64 0.76 15.40
C ALA A 153 3.85 1.43 16.77
N VAL A 154 4.75 2.40 16.87
CA VAL A 154 5.02 3.12 18.12
C VAL A 154 3.76 3.79 18.65
N GLY A 155 3.50 3.61 19.95
CA GLY A 155 2.30 4.10 20.62
C GLY A 155 1.07 3.18 20.47
N MET A 156 1.13 2.17 19.60
CA MET A 156 0.10 1.13 19.51
C MET A 156 0.34 0.05 20.57
N SER A 157 -0.57 -0.91 20.67
CA SER A 157 -0.42 -2.09 21.54
C SER A 157 -0.76 -3.36 20.79
N GLY A 158 -0.14 -4.48 21.18
CA GLY A 158 -0.48 -5.78 20.61
C GLY A 158 -1.87 -6.23 21.08
N LYS A 159 -2.74 -6.69 20.18
CA LYS A 159 -4.00 -7.38 20.52
C LYS A 159 -3.76 -8.71 21.22
N ARG A 160 -2.59 -9.29 21.04
CA ARG A 160 -2.08 -10.49 21.70
C ARG A 160 -0.60 -10.30 22.01
N THR A 161 -0.02 -11.20 22.76
CA THR A 161 1.44 -11.26 22.93
C THR A 161 2.12 -11.44 21.57
N LEU A 162 3.09 -10.58 21.27
CA LEU A 162 3.96 -10.65 20.11
C LEU A 162 5.29 -11.29 20.53
N ARG A 163 5.77 -12.26 19.77
CA ARG A 163 7.01 -12.96 20.09
C ARG A 163 8.22 -12.18 19.59
N ALA A 164 9.37 -12.37 20.24
CA ALA A 164 10.63 -11.84 19.73
C ALA A 164 10.89 -12.33 18.29
N GLY A 165 11.31 -11.42 17.41
CA GLY A 165 11.53 -11.69 15.98
C GLY A 165 10.24 -11.82 15.14
N GLU A 166 9.07 -11.61 15.72
CA GLU A 166 7.81 -11.69 14.98
C GLU A 166 7.62 -10.45 14.10
N VAL A 167 7.33 -10.66 12.80
CA VAL A 167 6.98 -9.58 11.86
C VAL A 167 5.68 -8.93 12.31
N LEU A 168 5.72 -7.61 12.54
CA LEU A 168 4.55 -6.85 12.94
C LEU A 168 3.59 -6.67 11.75
N ARG A 169 2.30 -6.88 12.06
CA ARG A 169 1.20 -6.64 11.12
C ARG A 169 0.17 -5.72 11.75
N MET A 170 -0.38 -4.80 10.99
CA MET A 170 -1.39 -3.85 11.48
C MET A 170 -2.61 -4.55 12.08
N ALA A 171 -3.00 -5.71 11.54
CA ALA A 171 -4.09 -6.53 12.08
C ALA A 171 -3.84 -7.00 13.51
N LEU A 172 -2.57 -7.17 13.93
CA LEU A 172 -2.17 -7.59 15.28
C LEU A 172 -2.11 -6.42 16.27
N LEU A 173 -2.17 -5.19 15.77
CA LEU A 173 -2.04 -3.99 16.58
C LEU A 173 -3.39 -3.36 16.85
N ALA A 174 -3.50 -2.71 18.01
CA ALA A 174 -4.62 -1.90 18.43
C ALA A 174 -4.14 -0.48 18.71
N ALA A 175 -4.95 0.51 18.32
CA ALA A 175 -4.67 1.88 18.71
C ALA A 175 -4.68 2.00 20.25
N PRO A 176 -3.80 2.80 20.84
CA PRO A 176 -3.72 2.95 22.27
C PRO A 176 -5.04 3.49 22.83
N VAL A 177 -5.48 2.93 23.96
CA VAL A 177 -6.61 3.46 24.70
C VAL A 177 -6.15 4.73 25.40
N VAL A 178 -6.65 5.87 24.95
CA VAL A 178 -6.28 7.21 25.46
C VAL A 178 -7.33 7.76 26.42
N VAL A 179 -8.50 7.13 26.50
CA VAL A 179 -9.54 7.40 27.50
C VAL A 179 -9.98 6.05 28.07
N LYS A 180 -9.93 5.89 29.39
CA LYS A 180 -10.39 4.69 30.07
C LYS A 180 -11.74 4.96 30.73
N ARG A 181 -12.52 3.89 30.94
CA ARG A 181 -13.75 3.98 31.73
C ARG A 181 -13.43 4.50 33.12
N GLY A 182 -14.20 5.51 33.57
CA GLY A 182 -14.02 6.18 34.87
C GLY A 182 -13.08 7.39 34.79
N ASP A 183 -12.39 7.62 33.64
CA ASP A 183 -11.55 8.79 33.53
C ASP A 183 -12.37 10.08 33.50
N ALA A 184 -11.87 11.10 34.18
CA ALA A 184 -12.32 12.47 33.96
C ALA A 184 -11.92 12.94 32.59
N VAL A 185 -12.88 13.45 31.82
CA VAL A 185 -12.65 13.93 30.45
C VAL A 185 -13.19 15.34 30.29
N THR A 186 -12.59 16.08 29.38
CA THR A 186 -13.09 17.37 28.91
C THR A 186 -13.89 17.14 27.63
N ILE A 187 -15.18 17.47 27.67
CA ILE A 187 -16.08 17.46 26.52
C ILE A 187 -15.92 18.81 25.83
N VAL A 188 -15.37 18.83 24.63
CA VAL A 188 -15.13 20.05 23.85
C VAL A 188 -16.06 20.06 22.64
N ALA A 189 -16.93 21.05 22.57
CA ALA A 189 -17.80 21.28 21.44
C ALA A 189 -17.32 22.51 20.66
N ARG A 190 -17.05 22.34 19.36
CA ARG A 190 -16.62 23.45 18.48
C ARG A 190 -17.67 23.73 17.42
N ARG A 191 -18.05 24.98 17.32
CA ARG A 191 -18.94 25.45 16.26
C ARG A 191 -18.48 26.82 15.77
N ASP A 192 -18.15 26.92 14.51
CA ASP A 192 -17.59 28.13 13.90
C ASP A 192 -16.35 28.62 14.67
N GLN A 193 -16.44 29.78 15.32
CA GLN A 193 -15.38 30.35 16.16
C GLN A 193 -15.65 30.21 17.65
N ILE A 194 -16.69 29.44 18.03
CA ILE A 194 -17.07 29.24 19.43
C ILE A 194 -16.62 27.87 19.87
N GLU A 195 -15.83 27.80 20.93
CA GLU A 195 -15.46 26.57 21.63
C GLU A 195 -16.09 26.59 23.03
N VAL A 196 -16.82 25.55 23.34
CA VAL A 196 -17.40 25.31 24.67
C VAL A 196 -16.81 24.04 25.23
N SER A 197 -16.33 24.11 26.47
CA SER A 197 -15.83 22.94 27.18
C SER A 197 -16.58 22.70 28.47
N MET A 198 -16.77 21.42 28.81
CA MET A 198 -17.36 21.02 30.09
C MET A 198 -16.70 19.74 30.61
N ALA A 199 -16.68 19.56 31.90
CA ALA A 199 -16.19 18.33 32.51
C ALA A 199 -17.19 17.18 32.33
N GLY A 200 -16.65 15.97 32.23
CA GLY A 200 -17.43 14.74 32.17
C GLY A 200 -16.62 13.54 32.66
N GLU A 201 -17.29 12.41 32.74
CA GLU A 201 -16.70 11.10 33.09
C GLU A 201 -16.93 10.11 31.97
N ALA A 202 -15.88 9.43 31.54
CA ALA A 202 -15.97 8.41 30.51
C ALA A 202 -16.64 7.14 31.05
N LEU A 203 -17.70 6.68 30.41
CA LEU A 203 -18.39 5.43 30.74
C LEU A 203 -17.85 4.23 29.97
N ASP A 204 -17.11 4.46 28.92
CA ASP A 204 -16.44 3.45 28.10
C ASP A 204 -14.98 3.83 27.87
N SER A 205 -14.13 2.82 27.62
CA SER A 205 -12.75 3.06 27.19
C SER A 205 -12.70 3.23 25.69
N GLY A 206 -11.80 4.11 25.17
CA GLY A 206 -11.65 4.35 23.74
C GLY A 206 -10.26 4.82 23.36
N ALA A 207 -9.85 4.41 22.16
CA ALA A 207 -8.72 4.97 21.45
C ALA A 207 -9.11 6.29 20.76
N ARG A 208 -8.15 7.06 20.30
CA ARG A 208 -8.42 8.27 19.48
C ARG A 208 -9.32 7.91 18.29
N GLY A 209 -10.36 8.69 18.06
CA GLY A 209 -11.36 8.48 17.02
C GLY A 209 -12.51 7.53 17.40
N ALA A 210 -12.38 6.78 18.49
CA ALA A 210 -13.46 5.91 18.98
C ALA A 210 -14.64 6.70 19.51
N LEU A 211 -15.85 6.13 19.39
CA LEU A 211 -17.06 6.65 20.03
C LEU A 211 -17.18 6.02 21.42
N VAL A 212 -17.26 6.86 22.43
CA VAL A 212 -17.43 6.48 23.83
C VAL A 212 -18.66 7.17 24.41
N ARG A 213 -19.29 6.57 25.40
CA ARG A 213 -20.33 7.24 26.21
C ARG A 213 -19.63 8.04 27.30
N VAL A 214 -20.11 9.25 27.51
CA VAL A 214 -19.58 10.16 28.52
C VAL A 214 -20.77 10.73 29.30
N ARG A 215 -20.65 10.79 30.61
CA ARG A 215 -21.59 11.49 31.48
C ARG A 215 -21.07 12.90 31.76
N ASN A 216 -21.83 13.92 31.40
CA ASN A 216 -21.46 15.29 31.69
C ASN A 216 -21.71 15.67 33.18
N ALA A 217 -21.28 16.87 33.58
CA ALA A 217 -21.46 17.39 34.93
C ALA A 217 -22.92 17.45 35.38
N ASN A 218 -23.88 17.54 34.46
CA ASN A 218 -25.31 17.56 34.73
C ASN A 218 -25.95 16.17 34.82
N GLY A 219 -25.12 15.10 34.72
CA GLY A 219 -25.60 13.71 34.79
C GLY A 219 -26.10 13.14 33.46
N THR A 220 -26.14 13.96 32.37
CA THR A 220 -26.61 13.52 31.05
C THR A 220 -25.56 12.65 30.38
N VAL A 221 -25.97 11.51 29.82
CA VAL A 221 -25.10 10.63 29.05
C VAL A 221 -25.21 10.98 27.58
N LEU A 222 -24.07 11.23 26.95
CA LEU A 222 -23.97 11.53 25.51
C LEU A 222 -22.92 10.63 24.86
N ARG A 223 -22.99 10.47 23.54
CA ARG A 223 -21.96 9.82 22.73
C ARG A 223 -20.95 10.88 22.28
N ALA A 224 -19.68 10.59 22.49
CA ALA A 224 -18.61 11.51 22.13
C ALA A 224 -17.48 10.75 21.41
N ARG A 225 -16.81 11.42 20.49
CA ARG A 225 -15.61 10.93 19.81
C ARG A 225 -14.37 11.35 20.60
N VAL A 226 -13.51 10.40 20.88
CA VAL A 226 -12.22 10.68 21.52
C VAL A 226 -11.32 11.43 20.54
N THR A 227 -10.93 12.64 20.90
CA THR A 227 -10.04 13.49 20.07
C THR A 227 -8.60 13.49 20.58
N GLY A 228 -8.41 13.18 21.86
CA GLY A 228 -7.09 13.14 22.50
C GLY A 228 -7.15 12.49 23.88
N GLU A 229 -6.02 12.52 24.59
CA GLU A 229 -5.94 12.06 25.95
C GLU A 229 -6.86 12.92 26.84
N GLY A 230 -7.80 12.29 27.52
CA GLY A 230 -8.77 12.97 28.36
C GLY A 230 -9.69 13.96 27.63
N THR A 231 -9.72 13.98 26.29
CA THR A 231 -10.53 14.95 25.52
C THR A 231 -11.46 14.24 24.55
N VAL A 232 -12.71 14.66 24.55
CA VAL A 232 -13.76 14.10 23.70
C VAL A 232 -14.62 15.19 23.08
N GLU A 233 -15.21 14.93 21.90
CA GLU A 233 -16.10 15.83 21.17
C GLU A 233 -17.46 15.13 20.98
N PRO A 234 -18.60 15.83 21.24
CA PRO A 234 -19.93 15.26 21.03
C PRO A 234 -20.11 14.73 19.61
N ALA A 235 -20.56 13.48 19.47
CA ALA A 235 -20.78 12.88 18.16
C ALA A 235 -22.08 13.35 17.49
N ASP A 236 -23.07 13.72 18.29
CA ASP A 236 -24.42 14.11 17.86
C ASP A 236 -24.65 15.59 18.20
N MET A 237 -23.90 16.49 17.54
CA MET A 237 -24.34 17.90 17.56
C MET A 237 -25.41 18.07 16.48
N PRO A 238 -26.64 18.46 16.85
CA PRO A 238 -27.64 18.74 15.84
C PRO A 238 -27.15 19.88 14.95
N VAL A 239 -26.96 19.56 13.66
CA VAL A 239 -26.83 20.60 12.63
C VAL A 239 -28.18 21.30 12.62
N THR A 240 -28.30 22.43 13.33
CA THR A 240 -29.47 23.28 13.17
C THR A 240 -29.50 23.72 11.71
N ALA A 241 -30.47 23.15 10.96
CA ALA A 241 -30.80 23.62 9.63
C ALA A 241 -30.99 25.14 9.73
N GLN A 242 -30.20 25.90 8.98
CA GLN A 242 -30.48 27.32 8.72
C GLN A 242 -31.87 27.37 8.11
N SER A 243 -32.82 27.96 8.83
CA SER A 243 -34.08 28.39 8.20
C SER A 243 -33.70 29.44 7.14
N PRO A 244 -34.12 29.26 5.90
CA PRO A 244 -34.02 30.36 4.94
C PRO A 244 -35.03 31.41 5.30
N ASP A 245 -34.56 32.62 5.61
CA ASP A 245 -35.34 33.87 5.51
C ASP A 245 -35.43 34.31 4.04
#